data_acbe3e82da9e99a4a0d74db61f4d2fe7
#
_entry.id   acbe3e82da9e99a4a0d74db61f4d2fe7
#
_cell.length_a   1.000
_cell.length_b   1.000
_cell.length_c   1.000
_cell.angle_alpha   90.00
_cell.angle_beta   90.00
_cell.angle_gamma   90.00
#
_symmetry.space_group_name_H-M   'P 1'
#
loop_
_entity.id
_entity.type
_entity.pdbx_description
1 polymer ?
#
loop_
_entity_poly.entity_id
_entity_poly.type
_entity_poly.pdbx_seq_one_letter_code
_entity_poly.pdbx_strand_id
1 'polypeptide(L)'
;MTVRYLVLWPTAACDLACPYCYRRNRRGGRMSIEVADAALDLVADGVRGTGRPAHVQLAGGEPTLVPDLVEHVARRVAAIRGERVTCGIQTNATHLDGDMVAMLRGHRMRVGVSLDGPPQVQEQARGSAAQTFRGLLELARADVPVQVTTVLSALNVDHLGE
;
A
#
# COMPACT_ATOMS: atom_id res chain seq x y z
N MET A 1 -24.35 -8.93 4.50
CA MET A 1 -22.94 -9.23 4.83
C MET A 1 -22.23 -7.91 5.09
N THR A 2 -21.43 -7.79 6.14
CA THR A 2 -20.78 -6.52 6.48
C THR A 2 -19.29 -6.62 6.25
N VAL A 3 -18.76 -5.88 5.28
CA VAL A 3 -17.32 -5.77 5.04
C VAL A 3 -16.75 -4.67 5.93
N ARG A 4 -15.78 -5.01 6.79
CA ARG A 4 -15.10 -4.06 7.69
C ARG A 4 -13.63 -3.88 7.34
N TYR A 5 -13.06 -4.81 6.63
CA TYR A 5 -11.71 -4.76 6.11
C TYR A 5 -11.71 -5.30 4.69
N LEU A 6 -11.33 -4.48 3.74
CA LEU A 6 -11.25 -4.83 2.34
C LEU A 6 -9.79 -4.69 1.87
N VAL A 7 -9.25 -5.72 1.26
CA VAL A 7 -7.96 -5.63 0.57
C VAL A 7 -8.23 -5.60 -0.93
N LEU A 8 -7.79 -4.54 -1.58
CA LEU A 8 -7.81 -4.41 -3.04
C LEU A 8 -6.40 -4.61 -3.60
N TRP A 9 -6.32 -5.31 -4.71
CA TRP A 9 -5.10 -5.48 -5.47
C TRP A 9 -5.19 -4.69 -6.78
N PRO A 10 -4.76 -3.41 -6.80
CA PRO A 10 -4.85 -2.56 -7.98
C PRO A 10 -4.12 -3.14 -9.19
N THR A 11 -2.99 -3.79 -8.93
CA THR A 11 -2.24 -4.52 -9.94
C THR A 11 -1.59 -5.76 -9.35
N ALA A 12 -1.40 -6.74 -10.22
CA ALA A 12 -0.59 -7.89 -9.93
C ALA A 12 0.89 -7.69 -10.31
N ALA A 13 1.23 -6.66 -11.09
CA ALA A 13 2.61 -6.32 -11.44
C ALA A 13 3.37 -5.82 -10.22
N CYS A 14 4.67 -6.12 -10.18
CA CYS A 14 5.61 -5.63 -9.19
C CYS A 14 6.97 -5.44 -9.85
N ASP A 15 7.64 -4.36 -9.54
CA ASP A 15 8.98 -4.02 -10.00
C ASP A 15 10.09 -4.76 -9.24
N LEU A 16 9.78 -5.33 -8.06
CA LEU A 16 10.71 -6.12 -7.27
C LEU A 16 10.55 -7.63 -7.44
N ALA A 17 11.61 -8.36 -7.07
CA ALA A 17 11.72 -9.80 -7.22
C ALA A 17 12.06 -10.54 -5.92
N CYS A 18 11.49 -10.10 -4.79
CA CYS A 18 11.76 -10.67 -3.48
C CYS A 18 11.69 -12.20 -3.49
N PRO A 19 12.73 -12.93 -3.02
CA PRO A 19 12.80 -14.38 -3.13
C PRO A 19 11.72 -15.11 -2.32
N TYR A 20 11.23 -14.52 -1.24
CA TYR A 20 10.17 -15.09 -0.40
C TYR A 20 8.77 -14.65 -0.81
N CYS A 21 8.64 -13.85 -1.89
CA CYS A 21 7.32 -13.38 -2.34
C CYS A 21 6.45 -14.58 -2.73
N TYR A 22 5.28 -14.70 -2.10
CA TYR A 22 4.31 -15.75 -2.41
C TYR A 22 3.76 -15.64 -3.83
N ARG A 23 3.94 -14.50 -4.48
CA ARG A 23 3.52 -14.24 -5.86
C ARG A 23 4.61 -14.64 -6.84
N ARG A 24 4.50 -15.83 -7.41
CA ARG A 24 5.44 -16.33 -8.42
C ARG A 24 5.27 -15.67 -9.79
N ASN A 25 4.03 -15.28 -10.16
CA ASN A 25 3.75 -14.58 -11.41
C ASN A 25 3.60 -13.09 -11.14
N ARG A 26 4.61 -12.30 -11.54
CA ARG A 26 4.66 -10.84 -11.40
C ARG A 26 4.10 -10.11 -12.62
N ARG A 27 3.79 -10.84 -13.69
CA ARG A 27 3.06 -10.32 -14.85
C ARG A 27 1.59 -10.49 -14.54
N GLY A 28 0.89 -9.42 -14.28
CA GLY A 28 -0.51 -9.52 -13.94
C GLY A 28 -1.32 -8.34 -14.42
N GLY A 29 -2.61 -8.60 -14.56
CA GLY A 29 -3.58 -7.57 -14.94
C GLY A 29 -3.67 -6.46 -13.90
N ARG A 30 -4.14 -5.33 -14.37
CA ARG A 30 -4.61 -4.22 -13.58
C ARG A 30 -6.08 -4.43 -13.26
N MET A 31 -6.50 -4.11 -12.04
CA MET A 31 -7.91 -4.06 -11.66
C MET A 31 -8.61 -2.96 -12.45
N SER A 32 -9.82 -3.23 -12.93
CA SER A 32 -10.63 -2.19 -13.57
C SER A 32 -11.28 -1.27 -12.52
N ILE A 33 -11.64 -0.06 -12.95
CA ILE A 33 -12.33 0.92 -12.09
C ILE A 33 -13.68 0.36 -11.64
N GLU A 34 -14.40 -0.33 -12.51
CA GLU A 34 -15.71 -0.92 -12.23
C GLU A 34 -15.62 -1.98 -11.12
N VAL A 35 -14.57 -2.81 -11.11
CA VAL A 35 -14.33 -3.80 -10.06
C VAL A 35 -13.99 -3.11 -8.75
N ALA A 36 -13.15 -2.07 -8.79
CA ALA A 36 -12.82 -1.29 -7.60
C ALA A 36 -14.08 -0.63 -7.00
N ASP A 37 -14.90 0.01 -7.84
CA ASP A 37 -16.13 0.67 -7.41
C ASP A 37 -17.15 -0.32 -6.83
N ALA A 38 -17.38 -1.44 -7.47
CA ALA A 38 -18.28 -2.48 -6.96
C ALA A 38 -17.83 -3.00 -5.57
N ALA A 39 -16.53 -3.17 -5.37
CA ALA A 39 -15.99 -3.58 -4.07
C ALA A 39 -16.15 -2.48 -2.99
N LEU A 40 -15.94 -1.21 -3.36
CA LEU A 40 -16.12 -0.07 -2.47
C LEU A 40 -17.59 0.16 -2.09
N ASP A 41 -18.53 -0.12 -3.01
CA ASP A 41 -19.96 -0.05 -2.72
C ASP A 41 -20.37 -1.04 -1.64
N LEU A 42 -19.77 -2.25 -1.61
CA LEU A 42 -20.00 -3.20 -0.53
C LEU A 42 -19.54 -2.66 0.84
N VAL A 43 -18.42 -1.93 0.87
CA VAL A 43 -17.94 -1.27 2.09
C VAL A 43 -18.89 -0.15 2.50
N ALA A 44 -19.30 0.69 1.55
CA ALA A 44 -20.22 1.80 1.79
C ALA A 44 -21.57 1.31 2.35
N ASP A 45 -22.12 0.25 1.77
CA ASP A 45 -23.37 -0.37 2.24
C ASP A 45 -23.22 -0.94 3.65
N GLY A 46 -22.09 -1.62 3.92
CA GLY A 46 -21.78 -2.16 5.23
C GLY A 46 -21.71 -1.07 6.31
N VAL A 47 -21.04 0.05 6.01
CA VAL A 47 -20.92 1.19 6.93
C VAL A 47 -22.29 1.88 7.12
N ARG A 48 -23.06 2.10 6.04
CA ARG A 48 -24.40 2.69 6.12
C ARG A 48 -25.34 1.85 6.97
N GLY A 49 -25.34 0.53 6.76
CA GLY A 49 -26.26 -0.38 7.42
C GLY A 49 -25.94 -0.65 8.90
N THR A 50 -24.67 -0.53 9.31
CA THR A 50 -24.24 -0.87 10.67
C THR A 50 -23.73 0.28 11.50
N GLY A 51 -23.36 1.39 10.86
CA GLY A 51 -22.66 2.51 11.50
C GLY A 51 -21.23 2.17 11.98
N ARG A 52 -20.70 0.99 11.67
CA ARG A 52 -19.36 0.55 12.12
C ARG A 52 -18.28 1.01 11.14
N PRO A 53 -17.08 1.39 11.63
CA PRO A 53 -15.97 1.80 10.77
C PRO A 53 -15.46 0.63 9.94
N ALA A 54 -14.87 0.97 8.78
CA ALA A 54 -14.21 0.03 7.88
C ALA A 54 -12.83 0.55 7.46
N HIS A 55 -12.02 -0.34 6.89
CA HIS A 55 -10.72 -0.02 6.33
C HIS A 55 -10.58 -0.63 4.93
N VAL A 56 -10.05 0.15 4.00
CA VAL A 56 -9.68 -0.29 2.65
C VAL A 56 -8.16 -0.25 2.53
N GLN A 57 -7.55 -1.41 2.31
CA GLN A 57 -6.11 -1.56 2.15
C GLN A 57 -5.77 -1.84 0.68
N LEU A 58 -4.93 -1.01 0.10
CA LEU A 58 -4.32 -1.28 -1.20
C LEU A 58 -3.03 -2.09 -1.00
N ALA A 59 -2.93 -3.21 -1.69
CA ALA A 59 -1.80 -4.12 -1.63
C ALA A 59 -1.65 -4.86 -2.97
N GLY A 60 -0.96 -5.99 -3.00
CA GLY A 60 -0.90 -6.87 -4.18
C GLY A 60 0.49 -7.05 -4.73
N GLY A 61 0.75 -6.64 -5.98
CA GLY A 61 2.09 -6.43 -6.51
C GLY A 61 2.68 -5.17 -5.91
N GLU A 62 2.93 -4.16 -6.73
CA GLU A 62 3.26 -2.82 -6.25
C GLU A 62 2.15 -1.84 -6.68
N PRO A 63 1.31 -1.38 -5.73
CA PRO A 63 0.18 -0.50 -6.06
C PRO A 63 0.60 0.84 -6.70
N THR A 64 1.79 1.36 -6.37
CA THR A 64 2.28 2.63 -6.91
C THR A 64 2.60 2.59 -8.42
N LEU A 65 2.61 1.41 -9.03
CA LEU A 65 2.69 1.26 -10.49
C LEU A 65 1.41 1.67 -11.24
N VAL A 66 0.31 1.87 -10.52
CA VAL A 66 -0.99 2.30 -11.07
C VAL A 66 -1.57 3.47 -10.27
N PRO A 67 -0.87 4.62 -10.27
CA PRO A 67 -1.17 5.75 -9.40
C PRO A 67 -2.58 6.31 -9.59
N ASP A 68 -3.09 6.32 -10.80
CA ASP A 68 -4.43 6.78 -11.13
C ASP A 68 -5.54 5.93 -10.49
N LEU A 69 -5.33 4.60 -10.38
CA LEU A 69 -6.27 3.73 -9.69
C LEU A 69 -6.16 3.88 -8.16
N VAL A 70 -4.93 4.08 -7.65
CA VAL A 70 -4.72 4.38 -6.21
C VAL A 70 -5.46 5.65 -5.83
N GLU A 71 -5.31 6.72 -6.61
CA GLU A 71 -6.02 7.99 -6.40
C GLU A 71 -7.54 7.84 -6.53
N HIS A 72 -8.01 7.09 -7.54
CA HIS A 72 -9.44 6.82 -7.70
C HIS A 72 -10.04 6.19 -6.44
N VAL A 73 -9.41 5.12 -5.92
CA VAL A 73 -9.85 4.45 -4.70
C VAL A 73 -9.82 5.41 -3.50
N ALA A 74 -8.76 6.21 -3.35
CA ALA A 74 -8.64 7.17 -2.26
C ALA A 74 -9.78 8.21 -2.29
N ARG A 75 -10.09 8.77 -3.47
CA ARG A 75 -11.23 9.69 -3.67
C ARG A 75 -12.56 9.05 -3.35
N ARG A 76 -12.78 7.81 -3.81
CA ARG A 76 -14.02 7.06 -3.54
C ARG A 76 -14.21 6.80 -2.04
N VAL A 77 -13.13 6.41 -1.35
CA VAL A 77 -13.17 6.22 0.10
C VAL A 77 -13.48 7.53 0.82
N ALA A 78 -12.86 8.64 0.43
CA ALA A 78 -13.13 9.95 1.01
C ALA A 78 -14.58 10.42 0.80
N ALA A 79 -15.24 9.98 -0.28
CA ALA A 79 -16.65 10.28 -0.56
C ALA A 79 -17.64 9.47 0.30
N ILE A 80 -17.22 8.38 0.94
CA ILE A 80 -18.06 7.61 1.86
C ILE A 80 -18.20 8.41 3.16
N ARG A 81 -19.42 8.89 3.41
CA ARG A 81 -19.72 9.85 4.48
C ARG A 81 -19.22 9.43 5.87
N GLY A 82 -18.63 10.41 6.58
CA GLY A 82 -18.50 10.43 8.03
C GLY A 82 -17.23 9.83 8.59
N GLU A 83 -16.07 9.98 7.94
CA GLU A 83 -14.73 9.55 8.44
C GLU A 83 -14.67 8.10 8.99
N ARG A 84 -15.69 7.30 8.68
CA ARG A 84 -15.81 5.92 9.17
C ARG A 84 -15.08 4.91 8.29
N VAL A 85 -14.58 5.34 7.14
CA VAL A 85 -13.76 4.50 6.26
C VAL A 85 -12.38 5.12 6.15
N THR A 86 -11.36 4.35 6.48
CA THR A 86 -9.96 4.73 6.29
C THR A 86 -9.39 4.00 5.09
N CYS A 87 -8.42 4.64 4.41
CA CYS A 87 -7.69 4.06 3.31
C CYS A 87 -6.21 3.91 3.67
N GLY A 88 -5.58 2.82 3.24
CA GLY A 88 -4.15 2.59 3.39
C GLY A 88 -3.55 1.96 2.14
N ILE A 89 -2.23 2.05 2.03
CA ILE A 89 -1.43 1.44 0.99
C ILE A 89 -0.25 0.69 1.61
N GLN A 90 0.02 -0.51 1.11
CA GLN A 90 1.26 -1.25 1.39
C GLN A 90 2.13 -1.20 0.13
N THR A 91 3.31 -0.61 0.24
CA THR A 91 4.22 -0.39 -0.88
C THR A 91 5.65 -0.81 -0.55
N ASN A 92 6.45 -1.09 -1.57
CA ASN A 92 7.90 -1.24 -1.46
C ASN A 92 8.65 0.10 -1.49
N ALA A 93 7.92 1.21 -1.67
CA ALA A 93 8.39 2.59 -1.69
C ALA A 93 9.35 2.97 -2.85
N THR A 94 9.57 2.10 -3.85
CA THR A 94 10.50 2.39 -4.96
C THR A 94 10.02 3.52 -5.89
N HIS A 95 8.70 3.74 -5.96
CA HIS A 95 8.03 4.74 -6.80
C HIS A 95 7.39 5.88 -5.99
N LEU A 96 7.85 6.11 -4.76
CA LEU A 96 7.40 7.25 -3.97
C LEU A 96 8.25 8.48 -4.31
N ASP A 97 7.75 9.27 -5.24
CA ASP A 97 8.22 10.62 -5.53
C ASP A 97 7.35 11.68 -4.84
N GLY A 98 7.70 12.94 -5.02
CA GLY A 98 6.99 14.06 -4.41
C GLY A 98 5.51 14.12 -4.77
N ASP A 99 5.15 13.78 -6.02
CA ASP A 99 3.75 13.82 -6.49
C ASP A 99 2.93 12.70 -5.86
N MET A 100 3.48 11.47 -5.84
CA MET A 100 2.85 10.33 -5.19
C MET A 100 2.66 10.59 -3.70
N VAL A 101 3.68 11.09 -3.01
CA VAL A 101 3.62 11.40 -1.57
C VAL A 101 2.60 12.51 -1.29
N ALA A 102 2.54 13.55 -2.13
CA ALA A 102 1.55 14.62 -2.01
C ALA A 102 0.11 14.09 -2.17
N MET A 103 -0.12 13.19 -3.11
CA MET A 103 -1.40 12.51 -3.32
C MET A 103 -1.79 11.66 -2.10
N LEU A 104 -0.89 10.82 -1.60
CA LEU A 104 -1.13 9.98 -0.42
C LEU A 104 -1.48 10.83 0.82
N ARG A 105 -0.72 11.90 1.04
CA ARG A 105 -0.96 12.87 2.12
C ARG A 105 -2.29 13.61 1.96
N GLY A 106 -2.58 14.11 0.75
CA GLY A 106 -3.80 14.85 0.44
C GLY A 106 -5.06 14.04 0.71
N HIS A 107 -5.01 12.73 0.47
CA HIS A 107 -6.09 11.79 0.77
C HIS A 107 -6.01 11.15 2.16
N ARG A 108 -5.07 11.59 3.02
CA ARG A 108 -4.88 11.06 4.38
C ARG A 108 -4.73 9.53 4.41
N MET A 109 -4.07 8.98 3.40
CA MET A 109 -3.83 7.53 3.34
C MET A 109 -2.81 7.10 4.38
N ARG A 110 -3.07 5.95 5.02
CA ARG A 110 -2.08 5.30 5.88
C ARG A 110 -1.04 4.61 5.00
N VAL A 111 0.24 4.88 5.23
CA VAL A 111 1.32 4.35 4.41
C VAL A 111 2.07 3.26 5.17
N GLY A 112 1.98 2.03 4.67
CA GLY A 112 2.81 0.92 5.08
C GLY A 112 3.97 0.75 4.09
N VAL A 113 5.19 0.67 4.60
CA VAL A 113 6.38 0.40 3.77
C VAL A 113 6.96 -0.96 4.11
N SER A 114 7.24 -1.73 3.07
CA SER A 114 7.90 -3.02 3.19
C SER A 114 9.41 -2.84 3.29
N LEU A 115 9.96 -2.97 4.50
CA LEU A 115 11.38 -2.77 4.79
C LEU A 115 11.89 -3.92 5.65
N ASP A 116 12.93 -4.62 5.19
CA ASP A 116 13.44 -5.83 5.86
C ASP A 116 14.73 -5.58 6.66
N GLY A 117 15.24 -4.38 6.69
CA GLY A 117 16.43 -4.02 7.47
C GLY A 117 17.21 -2.84 6.87
N PRO A 118 18.44 -2.60 7.33
CA PRO A 118 19.30 -1.56 6.79
C PRO A 118 19.61 -1.76 5.31
N PRO A 119 20.20 -0.76 4.59
CA PRO A 119 20.28 -0.78 3.13
C PRO A 119 20.87 -2.06 2.53
N GLN A 120 21.90 -2.64 3.14
CA GLN A 120 22.56 -3.85 2.64
C GLN A 120 21.65 -5.08 2.77
N VAL A 121 20.92 -5.20 3.89
CA VAL A 121 19.97 -6.27 4.14
C VAL A 121 18.75 -6.12 3.22
N GLN A 122 18.23 -4.91 3.08
CA GLN A 122 17.14 -4.60 2.16
C GLN A 122 17.49 -4.98 0.72
N GLU A 123 18.72 -4.66 0.26
CA GLU A 123 19.17 -5.02 -1.09
C GLU A 123 19.21 -6.54 -1.29
N GLN A 124 19.69 -7.30 -0.31
CA GLN A 124 19.73 -8.76 -0.38
C GLN A 124 18.34 -9.39 -0.30
N ALA A 125 17.47 -8.86 0.54
CA ALA A 125 16.15 -9.43 0.81
C ALA A 125 15.12 -9.08 -0.27
N ARG A 126 15.18 -7.86 -0.84
CA ARG A 126 14.16 -7.38 -1.78
C ARG A 126 14.73 -6.81 -3.07
N GLY A 127 15.96 -6.28 -3.05
CA GLY A 127 16.53 -5.45 -4.11
C GLY A 127 16.08 -3.98 -3.99
N SER A 128 16.67 -3.14 -4.85
CA SER A 128 16.30 -1.72 -4.99
C SER A 128 16.30 -0.91 -3.69
N ALA A 129 17.23 -1.21 -2.77
CA ALA A 129 17.32 -0.52 -1.48
C ALA A 129 17.44 1.00 -1.64
N ALA A 130 18.29 1.48 -2.57
CA ALA A 130 18.47 2.90 -2.79
C ALA A 130 17.15 3.62 -3.15
N GLN A 131 16.28 3.00 -3.94
CA GLN A 131 14.98 3.55 -4.32
C GLN A 131 14.02 3.53 -3.13
N THR A 132 13.96 2.42 -2.39
CA THR A 132 13.13 2.29 -1.18
C THR A 132 13.48 3.38 -0.16
N PHE A 133 14.77 3.58 0.13
CA PHE A 133 15.21 4.60 1.09
C PHE A 133 14.97 6.03 0.59
N ARG A 134 15.05 6.29 -0.72
CA ARG A 134 14.61 7.58 -1.28
C ARG A 134 13.13 7.82 -1.02
N GLY A 135 12.28 6.83 -1.30
CA GLY A 135 10.84 6.94 -1.01
C GLY A 135 10.54 7.20 0.46
N LEU A 136 11.27 6.55 1.38
CA LEU A 136 11.17 6.81 2.82
C LEU A 136 11.57 8.26 3.16
N LEU A 137 12.62 8.81 2.53
CA LEU A 137 13.02 10.20 2.71
C LEU A 137 11.95 11.18 2.20
N GLU A 138 11.29 10.90 1.08
CA GLU A 138 10.19 11.74 0.58
C GLU A 138 9.00 11.73 1.55
N LEU A 139 8.64 10.57 2.11
CA LEU A 139 7.61 10.49 3.16
C LEU A 139 8.00 11.29 4.40
N ALA A 140 9.26 11.17 4.86
CA ALA A 140 9.75 11.91 6.02
C ALA A 140 9.75 13.43 5.78
N ARG A 141 10.19 13.90 4.61
CA ARG A 141 10.15 15.32 4.23
C ARG A 141 8.75 15.89 4.20
N ALA A 142 7.79 15.07 3.82
CA ALA A 142 6.38 15.47 3.77
C ALA A 142 5.64 15.30 5.11
N ASP A 143 6.33 14.87 6.17
CA ASP A 143 5.75 14.55 7.48
C ASP A 143 4.58 13.54 7.39
N VAL A 144 4.76 12.50 6.56
CA VAL A 144 3.81 11.39 6.41
C VAL A 144 4.23 10.26 7.33
N PRO A 145 3.41 9.89 8.32
CA PRO A 145 3.69 8.77 9.21
C PRO A 145 3.76 7.45 8.44
N VAL A 146 4.77 6.63 8.74
CA VAL A 146 5.01 5.34 8.08
C VAL A 146 4.85 4.21 9.07
N GLN A 147 4.17 3.16 8.64
CA GLN A 147 4.16 1.86 9.30
C GLN A 147 5.09 0.91 8.56
N VAL A 148 6.12 0.42 9.23
CA VAL A 148 7.04 -0.56 8.62
C VAL A 148 6.48 -1.97 8.76
N THR A 149 6.54 -2.73 7.66
CA THR A 149 6.23 -4.16 7.62
C THR A 149 7.47 -4.92 7.20
N THR A 150 7.95 -5.80 8.07
CA THR A 150 9.14 -6.62 7.87
C THR A 150 8.79 -8.10 7.76
N VAL A 151 9.35 -8.80 6.77
CA VAL A 151 9.30 -10.25 6.70
C VAL A 151 10.54 -10.81 7.37
N LEU A 152 10.36 -11.48 8.51
CA LEU A 152 11.47 -12.09 9.24
C LEU A 152 12.04 -13.29 8.49
N SER A 153 13.34 -13.32 8.35
CA SER A 153 14.10 -14.38 7.70
C SER A 153 15.49 -14.52 8.33
N ALA A 154 16.22 -15.56 7.95
CA ALA A 154 17.61 -15.73 8.39
C ALA A 154 18.55 -14.59 7.90
N LEU A 155 18.13 -13.80 6.89
CA LEU A 155 18.91 -12.69 6.37
C LEU A 155 18.85 -11.44 7.26
N ASN A 156 17.78 -11.28 8.03
CA ASN A 156 17.52 -10.01 8.71
C ASN A 156 17.26 -10.11 10.22
N VAL A 157 17.12 -11.30 10.76
CA VAL A 157 16.76 -11.49 12.16
C VAL A 157 17.78 -10.82 13.12
N ASP A 158 19.06 -10.84 12.78
CA ASP A 158 20.13 -10.26 13.60
C ASP A 158 20.28 -8.73 13.39
N HIS A 159 19.54 -8.15 12.43
CA HIS A 159 19.62 -6.73 12.04
C HIS A 159 18.35 -5.92 12.37
N LEU A 160 17.42 -6.48 13.13
CA LEU A 160 16.15 -5.82 13.43
C LEU A 160 16.26 -4.64 14.39
N GLY A 161 17.38 -4.48 15.08
CA GLY A 161 17.64 -3.39 16.01
C GLY A 161 18.46 -2.24 15.43
N GLU A 162 18.86 -2.35 14.17
CA GLU A 162 19.66 -1.34 13.46
C GLU A 162 18.74 -0.36 12.71
#